data_cde076d095dc1bff1c4c3246017adc97
#
_entry.id   cde076d095dc1bff1c4c3246017adc97
#
_cell.length_a   1.000
_cell.length_b   1.000
_cell.length_c   1.000
_cell.angle_alpha   90.00
_cell.angle_beta   90.00
_cell.angle_gamma   90.00
#
_symmetry.space_group_name_H-M   'P 1'
#
loop_
_entity.id
_entity.type
_entity.pdbx_description
1 polymer ?
#
loop_
_entity_poly.entity_id
_entity_poly.type
_entity_poly.pdbx_seq_one_letter_code
_entity_poly.pdbx_strand_id
1 'polypeptide(L)'
;NSKEKDPETGLHYYGARYYQSKLSMWLSVDPLAAKYPQWSPYVFVFNSPLIYVDPDGREGIVVSGSPGDHKNKSDFLVNGLYKAKAAQKHFQRKGETVTWIVYNDPKGGYTQDQIDTYTKKAEKHGITLKVVTSADDIVDYVNEKTGGDSRKEDPITSFYYVGHATPGDLDVGYSGSGEDFEPDDFDSDAFSGGCHVNLVGGCRTSVPGIFEDSNVTQFQEILDENSKVYGSDVRVYYSGGVLTDENLVKKNNGTIVERKGELPAKTP
;
A
#
# COMPACT_ATOMS: atom_id res chain seq x y z
N ASN A 1 -18.66 -12.66 -4.26
CA ASN A 1 -18.41 -12.62 -2.82
C ASN A 1 -18.72 -14.01 -2.25
N SER A 2 -17.70 -14.85 -2.09
CA SER A 2 -17.84 -16.28 -1.73
C SER A 2 -18.09 -16.50 -0.23
N LYS A 3 -18.83 -15.61 0.45
CA LYS A 3 -19.17 -15.80 1.87
C LYS A 3 -20.25 -16.86 2.02
N GLU A 4 -20.06 -17.73 2.99
CA GLU A 4 -20.99 -18.80 3.31
C GLU A 4 -22.35 -18.25 3.73
N LYS A 5 -23.40 -18.87 3.23
CA LYS A 5 -24.77 -18.54 3.59
C LYS A 5 -25.22 -19.42 4.73
N ASP A 6 -25.59 -18.82 5.84
CA ASP A 6 -26.20 -19.52 6.96
C ASP A 6 -27.52 -20.18 6.50
N PRO A 7 -27.62 -21.52 6.56
CA PRO A 7 -28.80 -22.23 6.08
C PRO A 7 -30.06 -21.99 6.89
N GLU A 8 -29.95 -21.60 8.17
CA GLU A 8 -31.10 -21.38 9.04
C GLU A 8 -31.69 -19.97 8.86
N THR A 9 -30.83 -18.95 8.78
CA THR A 9 -31.27 -17.56 8.68
C THR A 9 -31.25 -17.03 7.23
N GLY A 10 -30.50 -17.66 6.32
CA GLY A 10 -30.34 -17.23 4.95
C GLY A 10 -29.47 -15.98 4.80
N LEU A 11 -28.76 -15.59 5.85
CA LEU A 11 -27.86 -14.44 5.87
C LEU A 11 -26.43 -14.84 5.51
N HIS A 12 -25.64 -13.87 5.03
CA HIS A 12 -24.21 -14.04 4.84
C HIS A 12 -23.46 -13.27 5.92
N TYR A 13 -22.56 -13.93 6.65
CA TYR A 13 -21.76 -13.30 7.67
C TYR A 13 -20.43 -12.79 7.03
N TYR A 14 -20.14 -11.50 7.22
CA TYR A 14 -18.95 -10.83 6.69
C TYR A 14 -17.97 -10.40 7.79
N GLY A 15 -18.03 -11.00 8.98
CA GLY A 15 -17.21 -10.61 10.13
C GLY A 15 -17.94 -9.55 10.98
N ALA A 16 -17.89 -8.30 10.59
CA ALA A 16 -18.50 -7.20 11.34
C ALA A 16 -20.03 -7.10 11.19
N ARG A 17 -20.61 -7.61 10.08
CA ARG A 17 -22.03 -7.42 9.75
C ARG A 17 -22.65 -8.63 9.06
N TYR A 18 -23.97 -8.75 9.18
CA TYR A 18 -24.77 -9.69 8.40
C TYR A 18 -25.36 -9.02 7.16
N TYR A 19 -25.16 -9.65 6.01
CA TYR A 19 -25.70 -9.21 4.74
C TYR A 19 -26.94 -10.02 4.35
N GLN A 20 -28.01 -9.29 3.99
CA GLN A 20 -29.23 -9.90 3.47
C GLN A 20 -29.30 -9.77 1.96
N SER A 21 -28.99 -10.84 1.24
CA SER A 21 -28.91 -10.83 -0.22
C SER A 21 -30.25 -10.51 -0.92
N LYS A 22 -31.37 -10.85 -0.32
CA LYS A 22 -32.71 -10.52 -0.87
C LYS A 22 -33.03 -9.03 -0.81
N LEU A 23 -32.45 -8.31 0.14
CA LEU A 23 -32.64 -6.87 0.33
C LEU A 23 -31.49 -6.07 -0.23
N SER A 24 -30.38 -6.73 -0.63
CA SER A 24 -29.14 -6.11 -1.09
C SER A 24 -28.56 -5.09 -0.11
N MET A 25 -28.68 -5.35 1.20
CA MET A 25 -28.26 -4.43 2.25
C MET A 25 -27.71 -5.14 3.48
N TRP A 26 -26.97 -4.39 4.28
CA TRP A 26 -26.56 -4.79 5.62
C TRP A 26 -27.73 -4.73 6.60
N LEU A 27 -27.73 -5.62 7.60
CA LEU A 27 -28.75 -5.61 8.66
C LEU A 27 -28.39 -4.70 9.85
N SER A 28 -27.17 -4.17 9.88
CA SER A 28 -26.72 -3.23 10.90
C SER A 28 -26.07 -2.01 10.24
N VAL A 29 -26.02 -0.90 10.99
CA VAL A 29 -25.36 0.35 10.59
C VAL A 29 -23.89 0.09 10.35
N ASP A 30 -23.33 0.68 9.29
CA ASP A 30 -21.90 0.66 9.04
C ASP A 30 -21.17 1.39 10.18
N PRO A 31 -20.19 0.76 10.84
CA PRO A 31 -19.37 1.45 11.85
C PRO A 31 -18.69 2.72 11.30
N LEU A 32 -18.44 2.77 9.99
CA LEU A 32 -17.85 3.91 9.30
C LEU A 32 -18.87 4.87 8.68
N ALA A 33 -20.17 4.70 8.93
CA ALA A 33 -21.24 5.53 8.33
C ALA A 33 -21.01 7.04 8.50
N ALA A 34 -20.43 7.46 9.63
CA ALA A 34 -20.12 8.87 9.89
C ALA A 34 -19.06 9.47 8.92
N LYS A 35 -18.21 8.62 8.31
CA LYS A 35 -17.21 9.05 7.34
C LYS A 35 -17.78 9.24 5.92
N TYR A 36 -18.95 8.67 5.66
CA TYR A 36 -19.60 8.67 4.34
C TYR A 36 -21.05 9.16 4.41
N PRO A 37 -21.30 10.40 4.87
CA PRO A 37 -22.65 10.90 5.14
C PRO A 37 -23.55 10.97 3.90
N GLN A 38 -22.97 10.90 2.69
CA GLN A 38 -23.69 10.85 1.42
C GLN A 38 -24.23 9.46 1.07
N TRP A 39 -23.82 8.41 1.79
CA TRP A 39 -24.27 7.04 1.55
C TRP A 39 -25.16 6.53 2.68
N SER A 40 -26.09 5.65 2.35
CA SER A 40 -26.88 4.97 3.38
C SER A 40 -25.96 4.12 4.26
N PRO A 41 -26.10 4.16 5.60
CA PRO A 41 -25.32 3.33 6.52
C PRO A 41 -25.57 1.81 6.36
N TYR A 42 -26.54 1.43 5.56
CA TYR A 42 -26.88 0.05 5.24
C TYR A 42 -26.49 -0.36 3.82
N VAL A 43 -25.80 0.50 3.05
CA VAL A 43 -25.41 0.23 1.66
C VAL A 43 -24.35 -0.89 1.61
N PHE A 44 -24.57 -1.85 0.72
CA PHE A 44 -23.60 -2.90 0.41
C PHE A 44 -22.81 -2.51 -0.84
N VAL A 45 -21.46 -2.45 -0.73
CA VAL A 45 -20.53 -2.13 -1.81
C VAL A 45 -20.98 -0.98 -2.72
N PHE A 46 -21.45 0.12 -2.11
CA PHE A 46 -21.94 1.34 -2.80
C PHE A 46 -23.03 1.05 -3.87
N ASN A 47 -23.88 0.03 -3.64
CA ASN A 47 -24.88 -0.47 -4.60
C ASN A 47 -24.30 -0.97 -5.94
N SER A 48 -23.04 -1.35 -5.98
CA SER A 48 -22.35 -1.82 -7.17
C SER A 48 -21.66 -3.18 -6.97
N PRO A 49 -22.41 -4.22 -6.55
CA PRO A 49 -21.84 -5.53 -6.18
C PRO A 49 -21.24 -6.30 -7.35
N LEU A 50 -21.44 -5.85 -8.58
CA LEU A 50 -20.82 -6.40 -9.79
C LEU A 50 -19.47 -5.74 -10.11
N ILE A 51 -19.22 -4.56 -9.55
CA ILE A 51 -18.00 -3.77 -9.78
C ILE A 51 -17.06 -3.88 -8.58
N TYR A 52 -17.61 -3.89 -7.38
CA TYR A 52 -16.86 -3.97 -6.14
C TYR A 52 -17.06 -5.35 -5.50
N VAL A 53 -16.01 -6.12 -5.50
CA VAL A 53 -15.91 -7.39 -4.79
C VAL A 53 -14.76 -7.24 -3.83
N ASP A 54 -15.04 -7.38 -2.55
CA ASP A 54 -14.04 -7.61 -1.52
C ASP A 54 -14.18 -9.08 -1.07
N PRO A 55 -13.44 -10.00 -1.71
CA PRO A 55 -13.63 -11.44 -1.46
C PRO A 55 -13.04 -11.91 -0.15
N ASP A 56 -11.98 -11.29 0.32
CA ASP A 56 -11.16 -11.76 1.44
C ASP A 56 -10.46 -10.66 2.26
N GLY A 57 -10.86 -9.39 2.09
CA GLY A 57 -10.38 -8.26 2.91
C GLY A 57 -8.90 -7.90 2.68
N ARG A 58 -8.29 -8.31 1.57
CA ARG A 58 -6.86 -8.10 1.32
C ARG A 58 -6.58 -6.78 0.61
N GLU A 59 -5.44 -6.17 0.91
CA GLU A 59 -5.10 -4.85 0.43
C GLU A 59 -3.70 -4.79 -0.21
N GLY A 60 -3.57 -3.99 -1.27
CA GLY A 60 -2.28 -3.56 -1.81
C GLY A 60 -1.95 -2.15 -1.34
N ILE A 61 -0.73 -1.91 -0.87
CA ILE A 61 -0.27 -0.60 -0.41
C ILE A 61 0.80 -0.06 -1.35
N VAL A 62 0.69 1.23 -1.67
CA VAL A 62 1.73 1.99 -2.37
C VAL A 62 2.06 3.22 -1.54
N VAL A 63 3.33 3.40 -1.18
CA VAL A 63 3.80 4.58 -0.45
C VAL A 63 4.59 5.48 -1.39
N SER A 64 4.26 6.77 -1.39
CA SER A 64 5.02 7.82 -2.08
C SER A 64 5.50 8.87 -1.11
N GLY A 65 6.81 9.11 -1.10
CA GLY A 65 7.43 10.15 -0.31
C GLY A 65 7.19 11.57 -0.84
N SER A 66 7.65 12.56 -0.10
CA SER A 66 7.66 13.96 -0.49
C SER A 66 8.77 14.26 -1.50
N PRO A 67 8.58 15.22 -2.42
CA PRO A 67 9.54 15.51 -3.49
C PRO A 67 10.85 16.15 -3.01
N GLY A 68 10.89 16.72 -1.80
CA GLY A 68 12.06 17.43 -1.30
C GLY A 68 12.60 18.45 -2.30
N ASP A 69 13.89 18.39 -2.61
CA ASP A 69 14.57 19.27 -3.57
C ASP A 69 14.53 18.81 -5.02
N HIS A 70 13.68 17.83 -5.37
CA HIS A 70 13.51 17.40 -6.74
C HIS A 70 13.13 18.56 -7.67
N LYS A 71 13.78 18.64 -8.84
CA LYS A 71 13.46 19.64 -9.88
C LYS A 71 12.00 19.51 -10.34
N ASN A 72 11.53 18.28 -10.50
CA ASN A 72 10.16 17.99 -10.83
C ASN A 72 9.43 17.50 -9.57
N LYS A 73 8.70 18.42 -8.95
CA LYS A 73 7.98 18.17 -7.71
C LYS A 73 6.88 17.09 -7.81
N SER A 74 6.52 16.64 -9.01
CA SER A 74 5.48 15.62 -9.22
C SER A 74 6.03 14.21 -9.45
N ASP A 75 7.35 14.00 -9.46
CA ASP A 75 7.93 12.71 -9.87
C ASP A 75 7.41 11.52 -9.03
N PHE A 76 7.33 11.67 -7.72
CA PHE A 76 6.84 10.58 -6.87
C PHE A 76 5.31 10.39 -6.98
N LEU A 77 4.54 11.45 -7.22
CA LEU A 77 3.10 11.33 -7.50
C LEU A 77 2.84 10.62 -8.84
N VAL A 78 3.60 10.97 -9.89
CA VAL A 78 3.47 10.32 -11.21
C VAL A 78 3.77 8.83 -11.11
N ASN A 79 4.87 8.49 -10.47
CA ASN A 79 5.35 7.11 -10.37
C ASN A 79 4.57 6.31 -9.32
N GLY A 80 4.14 6.92 -8.22
CA GLY A 80 3.23 6.32 -7.23
C GLY A 80 1.89 5.94 -7.84
N LEU A 81 1.26 6.85 -8.60
CA LEU A 81 0.03 6.54 -9.33
C LEU A 81 0.24 5.41 -10.35
N TYR A 82 1.38 5.38 -11.05
CA TYR A 82 1.70 4.31 -11.98
C TYR A 82 1.78 2.95 -11.27
N LYS A 83 2.49 2.87 -10.14
CA LYS A 83 2.59 1.66 -9.32
C LYS A 83 1.22 1.26 -8.76
N ALA A 84 0.44 2.21 -8.24
CA ALA A 84 -0.89 1.95 -7.70
C ALA A 84 -1.86 1.42 -8.78
N LYS A 85 -1.79 1.95 -10.01
CA LYS A 85 -2.57 1.41 -11.13
C LYS A 85 -2.12 0.01 -11.55
N ALA A 86 -0.82 -0.28 -11.50
CA ALA A 86 -0.30 -1.62 -11.79
C ALA A 86 -0.76 -2.61 -10.72
N ALA A 87 -0.68 -2.24 -9.44
CA ALA A 87 -1.18 -3.01 -8.32
C ALA A 87 -2.69 -3.25 -8.44
N GLN A 88 -3.49 -2.20 -8.67
CA GLN A 88 -4.94 -2.30 -8.83
C GLN A 88 -5.32 -3.23 -10.00
N LYS A 89 -4.62 -3.15 -11.12
CA LYS A 89 -4.86 -4.04 -12.26
C LYS A 89 -4.57 -5.50 -11.93
N HIS A 90 -3.55 -5.76 -11.12
CA HIS A 90 -3.21 -7.09 -10.66
C HIS A 90 -4.27 -7.62 -9.69
N PHE A 91 -4.66 -6.82 -8.71
CA PHE A 91 -5.59 -7.19 -7.64
C PHE A 91 -7.05 -7.15 -8.05
N GLN A 92 -7.46 -6.30 -9.01
CA GLN A 92 -8.84 -6.34 -9.55
C GLN A 92 -9.26 -7.74 -10.02
N ARG A 93 -8.33 -8.53 -10.54
CA ARG A 93 -8.61 -9.92 -10.92
C ARG A 93 -8.90 -10.84 -9.73
N LYS A 94 -8.49 -10.42 -8.54
CA LYS A 94 -8.66 -11.12 -7.26
C LYS A 94 -9.68 -10.44 -6.34
N GLY A 95 -10.16 -9.25 -6.69
CA GLY A 95 -11.11 -8.47 -5.91
C GLY A 95 -10.51 -7.71 -4.72
N GLU A 96 -9.20 -7.53 -4.70
CA GLU A 96 -8.49 -6.79 -3.64
C GLU A 96 -8.50 -5.27 -3.91
N THR A 97 -8.35 -4.47 -2.85
CA THR A 97 -8.29 -3.00 -2.91
C THR A 97 -6.85 -2.50 -2.93
N VAL A 98 -6.62 -1.26 -3.36
CA VAL A 98 -5.31 -0.60 -3.29
C VAL A 98 -5.46 0.75 -2.60
N THR A 99 -4.65 0.96 -1.56
CA THR A 99 -4.46 2.26 -0.92
C THR A 99 -3.11 2.84 -1.35
N TRP A 100 -3.16 4.06 -1.87
CA TRP A 100 -1.97 4.84 -2.18
C TRP A 100 -1.76 5.90 -1.11
N ILE A 101 -0.76 5.70 -0.25
CA ILE A 101 -0.36 6.60 0.82
C ILE A 101 0.64 7.60 0.25
N VAL A 102 0.36 8.88 0.39
CA VAL A 102 1.23 9.98 -0.02
C VAL A 102 1.67 10.75 1.22
N TYR A 103 2.96 10.70 1.53
CA TYR A 103 3.53 11.57 2.54
C TYR A 103 3.63 12.99 1.98
N ASN A 104 3.01 13.95 2.67
CA ASN A 104 3.03 15.35 2.28
C ASN A 104 3.73 16.18 3.37
N ASP A 105 5.00 16.49 3.14
CA ASP A 105 5.82 17.26 4.07
C ASP A 105 5.18 18.63 4.35
N PRO A 106 4.87 18.96 5.62
CA PRO A 106 4.30 20.25 5.98
C PRO A 106 5.17 21.46 5.63
N LYS A 107 6.49 21.26 5.47
CA LYS A 107 7.46 22.33 5.21
C LYS A 107 7.80 22.54 3.73
N GLY A 108 7.42 21.62 2.85
CA GLY A 108 7.84 21.72 1.44
C GLY A 108 7.34 20.60 0.53
N GLY A 109 6.23 19.97 0.89
CA GLY A 109 5.63 18.89 0.14
C GLY A 109 4.83 19.34 -1.09
N TYR A 110 3.76 18.63 -1.36
CA TYR A 110 2.87 18.89 -2.51
C TYR A 110 1.88 20.02 -2.20
N THR A 111 1.52 20.78 -3.22
CA THR A 111 0.41 21.74 -3.11
C THR A 111 -0.93 21.03 -3.05
N GLN A 112 -1.95 21.70 -2.48
CA GLN A 112 -3.31 21.16 -2.44
C GLN A 112 -3.84 20.81 -3.84
N ASP A 113 -3.57 21.65 -4.85
CA ASP A 113 -3.97 21.40 -6.25
C ASP A 113 -3.34 20.12 -6.82
N GLN A 114 -2.08 19.82 -6.45
CA GLN A 114 -1.42 18.56 -6.83
C GLN A 114 -2.12 17.39 -6.17
N ILE A 115 -2.36 17.44 -4.86
CA ILE A 115 -3.07 16.40 -4.11
C ILE A 115 -4.46 16.16 -4.71
N ASP A 116 -5.27 17.20 -4.89
CA ASP A 116 -6.62 17.09 -5.46
C ASP A 116 -6.62 16.50 -6.86
N THR A 117 -5.65 16.90 -7.67
CA THR A 117 -5.49 16.38 -9.04
C THR A 117 -5.20 14.89 -9.02
N TYR A 118 -4.29 14.44 -8.16
CA TYR A 118 -3.91 13.02 -8.09
C TYR A 118 -4.93 12.17 -7.36
N THR A 119 -5.67 12.72 -6.40
CA THR A 119 -6.83 12.06 -5.77
C THR A 119 -7.88 11.72 -6.84
N LYS A 120 -8.29 12.72 -7.65
CA LYS A 120 -9.25 12.48 -8.75
C LYS A 120 -8.75 11.46 -9.78
N LYS A 121 -7.43 11.44 -10.05
CA LYS A 121 -6.83 10.43 -10.94
C LYS A 121 -6.85 9.03 -10.34
N ALA A 122 -6.56 8.90 -9.04
CA ALA A 122 -6.58 7.64 -8.31
C ALA A 122 -8.01 7.05 -8.25
N GLU A 123 -9.00 7.87 -7.87
CA GLU A 123 -10.42 7.48 -7.79
C GLU A 123 -10.96 6.90 -9.09
N LYS A 124 -10.57 7.46 -10.26
CA LYS A 124 -10.94 6.92 -11.58
C LYS A 124 -10.50 5.47 -11.83
N HIS A 125 -9.55 5.00 -11.03
CA HIS A 125 -9.02 3.64 -11.11
C HIS A 125 -9.39 2.78 -9.90
N GLY A 126 -10.30 3.25 -9.04
CA GLY A 126 -10.69 2.53 -7.81
C GLY A 126 -9.58 2.46 -6.77
N ILE A 127 -8.64 3.41 -6.78
CA ILE A 127 -7.52 3.52 -5.84
C ILE A 127 -7.89 4.56 -4.79
N THR A 128 -7.75 4.21 -3.51
CA THR A 128 -7.90 5.15 -2.40
C THR A 128 -6.59 5.90 -2.19
N LEU A 129 -6.58 7.24 -2.33
CA LEU A 129 -5.43 8.06 -1.96
C LEU A 129 -5.58 8.52 -0.52
N LYS A 130 -4.58 8.24 0.32
CA LYS A 130 -4.48 8.69 1.70
C LYS A 130 -3.28 9.62 1.83
N VAL A 131 -3.50 10.85 2.32
CA VAL A 131 -2.42 11.79 2.62
C VAL A 131 -2.07 11.68 4.10
N VAL A 132 -0.79 11.60 4.39
CA VAL A 132 -0.22 11.56 5.74
C VAL A 132 0.85 12.64 5.89
N THR A 133 1.17 13.02 7.11
CA THR A 133 2.15 14.08 7.43
C THR A 133 3.26 13.63 8.39
N SER A 134 3.25 12.37 8.80
CA SER A 134 4.33 11.72 9.55
C SER A 134 4.64 10.34 8.99
N ALA A 135 5.85 9.85 9.23
CA ALA A 135 6.23 8.48 8.91
C ALA A 135 5.48 7.48 9.81
N ASP A 136 5.25 7.82 11.07
CA ASP A 136 4.47 7.03 12.03
C ASP A 136 3.06 6.73 11.51
N ASP A 137 2.39 7.69 10.85
CA ASP A 137 1.07 7.46 10.24
C ASP A 137 1.08 6.36 9.18
N ILE A 138 2.24 6.13 8.52
CA ILE A 138 2.42 5.05 7.54
C ILE A 138 2.56 3.73 8.27
N VAL A 139 3.43 3.67 9.29
CA VAL A 139 3.67 2.49 10.11
C VAL A 139 2.36 2.04 10.78
N ASP A 140 1.66 2.96 11.43
CA ASP A 140 0.35 2.71 12.05
C ASP A 140 -0.66 2.16 11.03
N TYR A 141 -0.73 2.75 9.83
CA TYR A 141 -1.65 2.26 8.80
C TYR A 141 -1.27 0.87 8.29
N VAL A 142 0.01 0.56 8.17
CA VAL A 142 0.48 -0.77 7.76
C VAL A 142 0.16 -1.80 8.83
N ASN A 143 0.39 -1.50 10.10
CA ASN A 143 0.24 -2.45 11.20
C ASN A 143 -1.23 -2.64 11.63
N GLU A 144 -2.00 -1.55 11.75
CA GLU A 144 -3.32 -1.57 12.39
C GLU A 144 -4.48 -1.20 11.45
N LYS A 145 -4.21 -0.62 10.28
CA LYS A 145 -5.22 0.03 9.44
C LYS A 145 -5.94 1.18 10.19
N THR A 146 -6.80 1.93 9.52
CA THR A 146 -7.49 3.04 10.16
C THR A 146 -8.64 2.53 11.03
N GLY A 147 -8.54 2.69 12.35
CA GLY A 147 -9.62 2.39 13.29
C GLY A 147 -9.36 1.23 14.24
N GLY A 148 -8.14 0.70 14.29
CA GLY A 148 -7.74 -0.37 15.21
C GLY A 148 -8.27 -1.75 14.81
N ASP A 149 -8.68 -1.92 13.54
CA ASP A 149 -9.00 -3.23 12.98
C ASP A 149 -7.69 -4.01 12.77
N SER A 150 -7.67 -5.25 13.23
CA SER A 150 -6.51 -6.12 13.07
C SER A 150 -6.24 -6.39 11.59
N ARG A 151 -4.99 -6.23 11.15
CA ARG A 151 -4.55 -6.64 9.80
C ARG A 151 -4.71 -8.14 9.52
N LYS A 152 -4.96 -8.95 10.54
CA LYS A 152 -5.26 -10.40 10.36
C LYS A 152 -6.48 -10.66 9.48
N GLU A 153 -7.46 -9.76 9.49
CA GLU A 153 -8.67 -9.87 8.66
C GLU A 153 -8.51 -9.18 7.28
N ASP A 154 -7.49 -8.33 7.12
CA ASP A 154 -7.21 -7.55 5.92
C ASP A 154 -5.70 -7.46 5.65
N PRO A 155 -5.01 -8.59 5.44
CA PRO A 155 -3.57 -8.61 5.29
C PRO A 155 -3.11 -8.00 3.98
N ILE A 156 -1.92 -7.38 4.01
CA ILE A 156 -1.28 -6.74 2.86
C ILE A 156 -0.74 -7.82 1.92
N THR A 157 -1.17 -7.79 0.66
CA THR A 157 -0.71 -8.72 -0.39
C THR A 157 0.38 -8.13 -1.27
N SER A 158 0.51 -6.81 -1.29
CA SER A 158 1.61 -6.14 -1.96
C SER A 158 1.94 -4.80 -1.32
N PHE A 159 3.23 -4.49 -1.31
CA PHE A 159 3.75 -3.22 -0.82
C PHE A 159 4.70 -2.64 -1.87
N TYR A 160 4.51 -1.37 -2.25
CA TYR A 160 5.35 -0.65 -3.21
C TYR A 160 5.84 0.65 -2.60
N TYR A 161 7.10 0.95 -2.82
CA TYR A 161 7.72 2.18 -2.37
C TYR A 161 8.23 3.03 -3.53
N VAL A 162 7.97 4.35 -3.46
CA VAL A 162 8.44 5.37 -4.42
C VAL A 162 8.86 6.60 -3.63
N GLY A 163 10.15 6.78 -3.43
CA GLY A 163 10.65 7.87 -2.59
C GLY A 163 12.17 7.87 -2.46
N HIS A 164 12.66 8.64 -1.51
CA HIS A 164 14.05 8.57 -1.09
C HIS A 164 14.27 7.32 -0.24
N ALA A 165 15.47 6.80 -0.24
CA ALA A 165 15.88 5.72 0.64
C ALA A 165 17.38 5.78 0.89
N THR A 166 17.78 5.36 2.09
CA THR A 166 19.15 5.03 2.45
C THR A 166 19.22 3.54 2.79
N PRO A 167 20.42 2.95 2.93
CA PRO A 167 20.51 1.59 3.45
C PRO A 167 19.90 1.51 4.86
N GLY A 168 18.89 0.70 5.03
CA GLY A 168 18.14 0.54 6.28
C GLY A 168 16.81 1.31 6.30
N ASP A 169 16.79 2.56 5.83
CA ASP A 169 15.63 3.45 5.97
C ASP A 169 14.87 3.69 4.66
N LEU A 170 13.57 3.80 4.74
CA LEU A 170 12.67 4.31 3.70
C LEU A 170 12.29 5.76 4.05
N ASP A 171 12.99 6.70 3.45
CA ASP A 171 12.97 8.13 3.75
C ASP A 171 11.81 8.80 2.98
N VAL A 172 10.66 8.99 3.64
CA VAL A 172 9.48 9.59 3.00
C VAL A 172 9.53 11.11 2.97
N GLY A 173 10.32 11.71 3.86
CA GLY A 173 10.64 13.13 3.82
C GLY A 173 11.69 13.43 2.78
N TYR A 174 12.57 14.34 3.11
CA TYR A 174 13.78 14.60 2.36
C TYR A 174 14.96 14.31 3.28
N SER A 175 16.08 13.83 2.73
CA SER A 175 17.29 13.44 3.48
C SER A 175 17.60 14.42 4.62
N GLY A 176 17.52 13.93 5.86
CA GLY A 176 17.71 14.73 7.08
C GLY A 176 16.43 15.39 7.64
N SER A 177 15.25 15.09 7.12
CA SER A 177 13.99 15.54 7.71
C SER A 177 13.64 14.78 9.00
N GLY A 178 14.19 13.57 9.18
CA GLY A 178 13.83 12.65 10.27
C GLY A 178 12.45 12.01 10.10
N GLU A 179 11.92 12.03 8.87
CA GLU A 179 10.66 11.40 8.48
C GLU A 179 10.95 10.18 7.61
N ASP A 180 11.34 9.12 8.25
CA ASP A 180 11.74 7.83 7.72
C ASP A 180 11.12 6.70 8.55
N PHE A 181 11.09 5.51 8.02
CA PHE A 181 10.73 4.29 8.73
C PHE A 181 11.59 3.14 8.22
N GLU A 182 11.79 2.15 9.07
CA GLU A 182 12.46 0.91 8.73
C GLU A 182 11.44 -0.18 8.41
N PRO A 183 11.73 -1.13 7.50
CA PRO A 183 10.82 -2.25 7.25
C PRO A 183 10.53 -3.13 8.48
N ASP A 184 11.42 -3.19 9.46
CA ASP A 184 11.24 -3.94 10.70
C ASP A 184 10.36 -3.22 11.74
N ASP A 185 9.97 -1.96 11.51
CA ASP A 185 8.86 -1.32 12.22
C ASP A 185 7.49 -1.97 11.92
N PHE A 186 7.42 -2.80 10.87
CA PHE A 186 6.18 -3.43 10.47
C PHE A 186 5.96 -4.78 11.14
N ASP A 187 4.74 -4.99 11.62
CA ASP A 187 4.32 -6.28 12.15
C ASP A 187 4.29 -7.34 11.04
N SER A 188 4.96 -8.48 11.27
CA SER A 188 4.94 -9.60 10.32
C SER A 188 3.52 -10.10 10.01
N ASP A 189 2.60 -9.99 10.97
CA ASP A 189 1.19 -10.37 10.84
C ASP A 189 0.38 -9.42 9.93
N ALA A 190 0.91 -8.23 9.64
CA ALA A 190 0.28 -7.29 8.73
C ALA A 190 0.30 -7.77 7.27
N PHE A 191 1.20 -8.70 6.92
CA PHE A 191 1.39 -9.17 5.56
C PHE A 191 0.78 -10.56 5.33
N SER A 192 0.18 -10.77 4.17
CA SER A 192 -0.30 -12.09 3.74
C SER A 192 0.84 -13.02 3.40
N GLY A 193 0.58 -14.33 3.45
CA GLY A 193 1.50 -15.29 2.84
C GLY A 193 1.65 -15.05 1.33
N GLY A 194 2.90 -15.04 0.84
CA GLY A 194 3.21 -14.76 -0.56
C GLY A 194 3.09 -13.28 -0.95
N CYS A 195 3.31 -12.36 -0.02
CA CYS A 195 3.30 -10.92 -0.27
C CYS A 195 4.35 -10.51 -1.33
N HIS A 196 4.00 -9.53 -2.15
CA HIS A 196 4.90 -8.94 -3.15
C HIS A 196 5.35 -7.55 -2.70
N VAL A 197 6.63 -7.41 -2.39
CA VAL A 197 7.23 -6.13 -1.97
C VAL A 197 8.14 -5.59 -3.07
N ASN A 198 7.97 -4.33 -3.46
CA ASN A 198 8.77 -3.68 -4.48
C ASN A 198 9.32 -2.33 -3.99
N LEU A 199 10.60 -2.31 -3.68
CA LEU A 199 11.35 -1.16 -3.19
C LEU A 199 12.26 -0.54 -4.26
N VAL A 200 12.16 -0.94 -5.53
CA VAL A 200 13.02 -0.46 -6.63
C VAL A 200 12.89 1.05 -6.84
N GLY A 201 11.78 1.64 -6.38
CA GLY A 201 11.55 3.09 -6.38
C GLY A 201 12.39 3.88 -5.37
N GLY A 202 13.11 3.21 -4.46
CA GLY A 202 14.06 3.81 -3.51
C GLY A 202 15.52 3.57 -3.91
N CYS A 203 16.42 4.44 -3.42
CA CYS A 203 17.85 4.35 -3.70
C CYS A 203 18.52 3.24 -2.89
N ARG A 204 19.24 2.32 -3.53
CA ARG A 204 20.09 1.31 -2.87
C ARG A 204 19.37 0.46 -1.82
N THR A 205 18.09 0.19 -2.00
CA THR A 205 17.26 -0.54 -1.04
C THR A 205 17.68 -2.00 -0.81
N SER A 206 18.57 -2.54 -1.67
CA SER A 206 19.18 -3.86 -1.49
C SER A 206 20.65 -3.83 -1.02
N VAL A 207 21.17 -2.65 -0.68
CA VAL A 207 22.56 -2.47 -0.23
C VAL A 207 22.56 -2.24 1.28
N PRO A 208 23.29 -3.04 2.08
CA PRO A 208 23.36 -2.82 3.52
C PRO A 208 24.15 -1.54 3.86
N GLY A 209 23.84 -0.94 4.98
CA GLY A 209 24.61 0.13 5.60
C GLY A 209 25.88 -0.39 6.28
N ILE A 210 26.56 0.48 7.02
CA ILE A 210 27.77 0.09 7.76
C ILE A 210 27.40 -0.69 9.04
N PHE A 211 26.23 -0.36 9.63
CA PHE A 211 25.74 -0.94 10.88
C PHE A 211 24.29 -1.44 10.78
N GLU A 212 23.70 -1.37 9.60
CA GLU A 212 22.29 -1.64 9.35
C GLU A 212 22.13 -2.59 8.18
N ASP A 213 21.15 -3.45 8.23
CA ASP A 213 20.77 -4.31 7.14
C ASP A 213 20.10 -3.49 6.01
N SER A 214 20.04 -4.06 4.81
CA SER A 214 19.34 -3.39 3.71
C SER A 214 17.82 -3.47 3.93
N ASN A 215 17.08 -2.49 3.39
CA ASN A 215 15.60 -2.53 3.44
C ASN A 215 15.04 -3.85 2.90
N VAL A 216 15.70 -4.44 1.88
CA VAL A 216 15.33 -5.77 1.36
C VAL A 216 15.54 -6.86 2.40
N THR A 217 16.66 -6.83 3.14
CA THR A 217 16.95 -7.82 4.20
C THR A 217 15.95 -7.71 5.33
N GLN A 218 15.69 -6.52 5.83
CA GLN A 218 14.69 -6.28 6.87
C GLN A 218 13.30 -6.81 6.48
N PHE A 219 12.85 -6.55 5.24
CA PHE A 219 11.61 -7.17 4.74
C PHE A 219 11.66 -8.70 4.65
N GLN A 220 12.81 -9.31 4.35
CA GLN A 220 12.93 -10.78 4.35
C GLN A 220 12.64 -11.37 5.73
N GLU A 221 13.08 -10.70 6.79
CA GLU A 221 12.97 -11.16 8.16
C GLU A 221 11.53 -11.16 8.69
N ILE A 222 10.67 -10.29 8.16
CA ILE A 222 9.26 -10.17 8.57
C ILE A 222 8.28 -10.88 7.62
N LEU A 223 8.74 -11.37 6.47
CA LEU A 223 7.89 -12.00 5.44
C LEU A 223 8.14 -13.51 5.35
N ASP A 224 7.12 -14.25 4.92
CA ASP A 224 7.20 -15.70 4.74
C ASP A 224 7.98 -16.08 3.46
N GLU A 225 8.43 -17.35 3.40
CA GLU A 225 9.25 -17.92 2.31
C GLU A 225 8.58 -17.89 0.92
N ASN A 226 7.26 -17.69 0.85
CA ASN A 226 6.52 -17.56 -0.41
C ASN A 226 6.49 -16.10 -0.90
N SER A 227 6.87 -15.15 -0.06
CA SER A 227 6.92 -13.73 -0.37
C SER A 227 8.16 -13.38 -1.19
N LYS A 228 8.07 -12.30 -1.95
CA LYS A 228 9.16 -11.81 -2.79
C LYS A 228 9.40 -10.33 -2.55
N VAL A 229 10.66 -9.98 -2.34
CA VAL A 229 11.12 -8.61 -2.13
C VAL A 229 12.05 -8.20 -3.25
N TYR A 230 11.78 -7.06 -3.85
CA TYR A 230 12.57 -6.48 -4.94
C TYR A 230 13.16 -5.15 -4.51
N GLY A 231 14.45 -4.96 -4.70
CA GLY A 231 15.14 -3.73 -4.39
C GLY A 231 16.14 -3.31 -5.46
N SER A 232 16.71 -2.12 -5.30
CA SER A 232 17.73 -1.54 -6.18
C SER A 232 19.09 -1.59 -5.52
N ASP A 233 20.13 -2.00 -6.25
CA ASP A 233 21.53 -1.96 -5.80
C ASP A 233 22.22 -0.62 -6.08
N VAL A 234 21.53 0.33 -6.72
CA VAL A 234 22.05 1.64 -7.09
C VAL A 234 21.14 2.77 -6.63
N ARG A 235 21.66 4.00 -6.72
CA ARG A 235 20.82 5.20 -6.65
C ARG A 235 19.90 5.25 -7.87
N VAL A 236 18.62 5.45 -7.63
CA VAL A 236 17.62 5.64 -8.68
C VAL A 236 17.39 7.13 -8.94
N TYR A 237 17.06 7.49 -10.17
CA TYR A 237 16.85 8.88 -10.56
C TYR A 237 15.56 9.04 -11.33
N TYR A 238 14.72 9.89 -10.81
CA TYR A 238 13.51 10.34 -11.48
C TYR A 238 13.87 11.49 -12.42
N SER A 239 13.49 11.38 -13.68
CA SER A 239 13.83 12.37 -14.73
C SER A 239 12.61 12.99 -15.40
N GLY A 240 11.48 12.97 -14.69
CA GLY A 240 10.17 13.36 -15.21
C GLY A 240 9.44 12.23 -15.94
N GLY A 241 8.13 12.17 -15.77
CA GLY A 241 7.27 11.16 -16.37
C GLY A 241 7.30 9.80 -15.64
N VAL A 242 6.65 8.81 -16.25
CA VAL A 242 6.54 7.45 -15.71
C VAL A 242 7.81 6.67 -16.02
N LEU A 243 8.37 6.00 -15.02
CA LEU A 243 9.55 5.16 -15.13
C LEU A 243 9.23 3.72 -14.70
N THR A 244 9.65 2.75 -15.52
CA THR A 244 9.63 1.33 -15.13
C THR A 244 10.80 1.03 -14.19
N ASP A 245 10.74 -0.10 -13.47
CA ASP A 245 11.80 -0.50 -12.55
C ASP A 245 13.14 -0.65 -13.26
N GLU A 246 13.16 -1.26 -14.44
CA GLU A 246 14.37 -1.39 -15.25
C GLU A 246 14.95 -0.02 -15.63
N ASN A 247 14.11 0.94 -15.98
CA ASN A 247 14.56 2.29 -16.34
C ASN A 247 15.10 3.06 -15.12
N LEU A 248 14.55 2.83 -13.92
CA LEU A 248 15.04 3.44 -12.69
C LEU A 248 16.48 3.01 -12.37
N VAL A 249 16.81 1.72 -12.51
CA VAL A 249 18.14 1.19 -12.18
C VAL A 249 19.14 1.34 -13.33
N LYS A 250 18.69 1.25 -14.59
CA LYS A 250 19.54 1.22 -15.80
C LYS A 250 20.44 2.43 -15.94
N LYS A 251 19.99 3.61 -15.52
CA LYS A 251 20.76 4.86 -15.64
C LYS A 251 22.10 4.80 -14.94
N ASN A 252 22.22 4.02 -13.87
CA ASN A 252 23.44 3.85 -13.08
C ASN A 252 24.05 2.45 -13.23
N ASN A 253 23.70 1.72 -14.30
CA ASN A 253 24.12 0.33 -14.52
C ASN A 253 23.79 -0.60 -13.35
N GLY A 254 22.68 -0.32 -12.67
CA GLY A 254 22.22 -1.11 -11.56
C GLY A 254 21.38 -2.31 -11.98
N THR A 255 21.12 -3.16 -11.01
CA THR A 255 20.26 -4.34 -11.15
C THR A 255 19.12 -4.31 -10.16
N ILE A 256 18.05 -5.03 -10.50
CA ILE A 256 16.97 -5.32 -9.57
C ILE A 256 17.34 -6.60 -8.84
N VAL A 257 17.44 -6.50 -7.51
CA VAL A 257 17.73 -7.63 -6.63
C VAL A 257 16.41 -8.22 -6.14
N GLU A 258 16.22 -9.52 -6.38
CA GLU A 258 15.08 -10.28 -5.84
C GLU A 258 15.55 -11.12 -4.65
N ARG A 259 14.76 -11.12 -3.58
CA ARG A 259 14.92 -12.00 -2.41
C ARG A 259 13.59 -12.64 -2.05
N LYS A 260 13.64 -13.70 -1.27
CA LYS A 260 12.45 -14.35 -0.68
C LYS A 260 12.41 -14.05 0.81
N GLY A 261 11.23 -14.06 1.41
CA GLY A 261 11.07 -14.00 2.86
C GLY A 261 11.69 -15.21 3.55
N GLU A 262 12.00 -15.08 4.82
CA GLU A 262 12.72 -16.06 5.63
C GLU A 262 11.83 -16.77 6.66
N LEU A 263 10.66 -16.22 6.97
CA LEU A 263 9.73 -16.85 7.90
C LEU A 263 9.09 -18.11 7.28
N PRO A 264 8.70 -19.10 8.08
CA PRO A 264 7.91 -20.23 7.59
C PRO A 264 6.64 -19.77 6.90
N ALA A 265 6.20 -20.55 5.89
CA ALA A 265 4.94 -20.25 5.19
C ALA A 265 3.79 -20.09 6.18
N LYS A 266 3.05 -18.98 6.08
CA LYS A 266 1.86 -18.77 6.91
C LYS A 266 0.80 -19.79 6.54
N THR A 267 0.26 -20.48 7.55
CA THR A 267 -0.85 -21.42 7.35
C THR A 267 -2.08 -20.64 6.88
N PRO A 268 -2.79 -21.09 5.86
CA PRO A 268 -3.95 -20.38 5.30
C PRO A 268 -5.12 -20.25 6.30
#